data_382b98633bc1d8e72d17f2b84106210a
#
_entry.id   382b98633bc1d8e72d17f2b84106210a
#
_cell.length_a   1.000
_cell.length_b   1.000
_cell.length_c   1.000
_cell.angle_alpha   90.00
_cell.angle_beta   90.00
_cell.angle_gamma   90.00
#
_symmetry.space_group_name_H-M   'P 1'
#
loop_
_entity.id
_entity.type
_entity.pdbx_description
1 polymer ?
#
loop_
_entity_poly.entity_id
_entity_poly.type
_entity_poly.pdbx_seq_one_letter_code
_entity_poly.pdbx_strand_id
1 'polypeptide(L)'
;MTGMSVHLILGDDEFLAERARLSVQQGDVTKLKASEVSEGEILEATSPSLFGDERCIVISDVEKAGKEVTRILLDACANPMPGITLILLYSVTAKTLKKKKKPPEIVAALRKSGEVHEVFSLYPNELAPWATREFASHGVRPTPDVVQALLDGVGSDLRELASAISQLVFDTGGKVTREAVHEYYVGVAEVANWDIADAAVAGRVEAAVSTCRRALQLGASPVAIASALANKVGNIARLYSARGDQYSLASQTGMAPYAVKLTQPVARRWSGDNITKAVILVAELDGAVKGQGGDEEFAIEAAVRRVAELAR
;
A
#
# COMPACT_ATOMS: atom_id res chain seq x y z
N MET A 1 25.09 0.30 -30.64
CA MET A 1 25.47 1.66 -30.22
C MET A 1 24.51 2.01 -29.09
N THR A 2 24.84 1.64 -27.87
CA THR A 2 24.09 2.00 -26.66
C THR A 2 24.34 3.47 -26.41
N GLY A 3 23.31 4.26 -26.66
CA GLY A 3 23.31 5.69 -26.37
C GLY A 3 23.36 5.85 -24.86
N MET A 4 24.11 6.83 -24.44
CA MET A 4 24.13 7.29 -23.07
C MET A 4 22.73 7.64 -22.56
N SER A 5 22.44 7.23 -21.32
CA SER A 5 21.19 7.56 -20.67
C SER A 5 21.43 8.26 -19.32
N VAL A 6 20.68 9.34 -19.10
CA VAL A 6 20.63 10.02 -17.80
C VAL A 6 19.24 9.83 -17.22
N HIS A 7 19.16 9.22 -16.05
CA HIS A 7 17.92 8.93 -15.37
C HIS A 7 17.83 9.72 -14.06
N LEU A 8 16.72 10.38 -13.84
CA LEU A 8 16.37 11.01 -12.57
C LEU A 8 15.31 10.16 -11.87
N ILE A 9 15.61 9.64 -10.71
CA ILE A 9 14.66 8.99 -9.82
C ILE A 9 14.23 10.02 -8.79
N LEU A 10 12.99 10.49 -8.89
CA LEU A 10 12.44 11.63 -8.16
C LEU A 10 11.29 11.19 -7.28
N GLY A 11 11.47 11.24 -5.96
CA GLY A 11 10.40 10.88 -5.04
C GLY A 11 10.89 10.57 -3.64
N ASP A 12 10.01 10.04 -2.82
CA ASP A 12 10.25 9.74 -1.41
C ASP A 12 9.96 8.28 -1.02
N ASP A 13 9.57 7.44 -1.98
CA ASP A 13 9.38 6.02 -1.73
C ASP A 13 10.65 5.22 -2.06
N GLU A 14 11.26 4.64 -1.03
CA GLU A 14 12.53 3.93 -1.16
C GLU A 14 12.41 2.64 -1.99
N PHE A 15 11.30 1.90 -1.86
CA PHE A 15 11.09 0.67 -2.61
C PHE A 15 10.91 0.93 -4.10
N LEU A 16 10.08 1.90 -4.47
CA LEU A 16 9.89 2.30 -5.86
C LEU A 16 11.16 2.90 -6.45
N ALA A 17 11.93 3.67 -5.66
CA ALA A 17 13.20 4.24 -6.09
C ALA A 17 14.24 3.15 -6.37
N GLU A 18 14.37 2.16 -5.48
CA GLU A 18 15.26 1.03 -5.70
C GLU A 18 14.88 0.24 -6.95
N ARG A 19 13.61 -0.01 -7.14
CA ARG A 19 13.05 -0.74 -8.28
C ARG A 19 13.30 0.00 -9.60
N ALA A 20 13.03 1.31 -9.63
CA ALA A 20 13.33 2.15 -10.78
C ALA A 20 14.84 2.16 -11.09
N ARG A 21 15.69 2.28 -10.08
CA ARG A 21 17.15 2.21 -10.24
C ARG A 21 17.59 0.87 -10.85
N LEU A 22 17.10 -0.23 -10.32
CA LEU A 22 17.47 -1.57 -10.82
C LEU A 22 16.99 -1.81 -12.25
N SER A 23 15.87 -1.22 -12.67
CA SER A 23 15.33 -1.38 -14.03
C SER A 23 16.19 -0.69 -15.11
N VAL A 24 16.97 0.32 -14.72
CA VAL A 24 17.81 1.11 -15.66
C VAL A 24 19.31 0.89 -15.44
N GLN A 25 19.69 0.22 -14.34
CA GLN A 25 21.07 -0.06 -14.00
C GLN A 25 21.64 -1.12 -14.94
N GLN A 26 22.83 -0.85 -15.55
CA GLN A 26 23.54 -1.78 -16.42
C GLN A 26 25.04 -1.77 -16.08
N GLY A 27 25.72 -2.89 -16.26
CA GLY A 27 27.17 -3.01 -16.07
C GLY A 27 27.66 -2.81 -14.65
N ASP A 28 28.93 -2.42 -14.53
CA ASP A 28 29.56 -2.14 -13.24
C ASP A 28 29.04 -0.84 -12.63
N VAL A 29 28.69 -0.90 -11.32
CA VAL A 29 28.02 0.17 -10.62
C VAL A 29 28.94 0.87 -9.64
N THR A 30 29.20 2.14 -9.89
CA THR A 30 29.82 3.05 -8.92
C THR A 30 28.73 3.81 -8.16
N LYS A 31 28.72 3.73 -6.84
CA LYS A 31 27.77 4.45 -5.98
C LYS A 31 28.44 5.60 -5.26
N LEU A 32 27.88 6.80 -5.41
CA LEU A 32 28.35 8.02 -4.77
C LEU A 32 27.21 8.69 -4.01
N LYS A 33 27.56 9.49 -3.00
CA LYS A 33 26.60 10.33 -2.30
C LYS A 33 26.92 11.80 -2.56
N ALA A 34 26.02 12.54 -3.16
CA ALA A 34 26.22 13.92 -3.54
C ALA A 34 26.48 14.87 -2.34
N SER A 35 26.09 14.44 -1.13
CA SER A 35 26.36 15.16 0.12
C SER A 35 27.78 14.96 0.69
N GLU A 36 28.51 13.93 0.24
CA GLU A 36 29.79 13.52 0.81
C GLU A 36 30.93 13.58 -0.21
N VAL A 37 30.63 13.50 -1.50
CA VAL A 37 31.59 13.40 -2.58
C VAL A 37 32.24 14.74 -2.89
N SER A 38 33.53 14.70 -3.20
CA SER A 38 34.30 15.85 -3.68
C SER A 38 34.05 16.13 -5.18
N GLU A 39 34.37 17.35 -5.63
CA GLU A 39 34.30 17.71 -7.06
C GLU A 39 35.18 16.82 -7.94
N GLY A 40 36.39 16.47 -7.45
CA GLY A 40 37.33 15.62 -8.17
C GLY A 40 36.77 14.21 -8.39
N GLU A 41 36.15 13.61 -7.38
CA GLU A 41 35.56 12.26 -7.47
C GLU A 41 34.37 12.22 -8.44
N ILE A 42 33.53 13.25 -8.48
CA ILE A 42 32.43 13.32 -9.46
C ILE A 42 32.97 13.50 -10.89
N LEU A 43 33.95 14.37 -11.07
CA LEU A 43 34.58 14.58 -12.38
C LEU A 43 35.26 13.31 -12.88
N GLU A 44 35.97 12.59 -12.02
CA GLU A 44 36.57 11.30 -12.34
C GLU A 44 35.51 10.25 -12.71
N ALA A 45 34.47 10.12 -11.90
CA ALA A 45 33.39 9.19 -12.13
C ALA A 45 32.64 9.45 -13.46
N THR A 46 32.39 10.73 -13.79
CA THR A 46 31.68 11.13 -14.99
C THR A 46 32.57 11.28 -16.23
N SER A 47 33.90 11.07 -16.10
CA SER A 47 34.84 11.09 -17.22
C SER A 47 34.80 9.75 -18.00
N PRO A 48 35.05 9.78 -19.33
CA PRO A 48 35.05 8.58 -20.14
C PRO A 48 36.13 7.56 -19.70
N SER A 49 35.78 6.26 -19.77
CA SER A 49 36.78 5.19 -19.54
C SER A 49 37.84 5.17 -20.65
N LEU A 50 39.09 5.02 -20.28
CA LEU A 50 40.19 4.82 -21.23
C LEU A 50 40.08 3.50 -21.99
N PHE A 51 39.32 2.55 -21.45
CA PHE A 51 39.16 1.20 -22.02
C PHE A 51 37.83 0.98 -22.73
N GLY A 52 36.96 2.00 -22.76
CA GLY A 52 35.65 1.93 -23.43
C GLY A 52 34.61 1.08 -22.72
N ASP A 53 34.81 0.75 -21.43
CA ASP A 53 33.87 -0.06 -20.65
C ASP A 53 32.60 0.73 -20.33
N GLU A 54 31.45 0.04 -20.40
CA GLU A 54 30.17 0.59 -19.96
C GLU A 54 30.12 0.66 -18.42
N ARG A 55 29.85 1.85 -17.91
CA ARG A 55 29.78 2.11 -16.46
C ARG A 55 28.42 2.69 -16.08
N CYS A 56 27.92 2.29 -14.93
CA CYS A 56 26.73 2.84 -14.32
C CYS A 56 27.10 3.62 -13.05
N ILE A 57 26.76 4.90 -13.01
CA ILE A 57 27.06 5.77 -11.88
C ILE A 57 25.77 6.13 -11.20
N VAL A 58 25.61 5.72 -9.95
CA VAL A 58 24.46 6.02 -9.11
C VAL A 58 24.85 7.07 -8.09
N ILE A 59 24.20 8.24 -8.16
CA ILE A 59 24.45 9.33 -7.22
C ILE A 59 23.20 9.56 -6.38
N SER A 60 23.30 9.30 -5.09
CA SER A 60 22.24 9.52 -4.09
C SER A 60 22.36 10.88 -3.41
N ASP A 61 21.34 11.26 -2.65
CA ASP A 61 21.28 12.53 -1.90
C ASP A 61 21.48 13.79 -2.77
N VAL A 62 21.04 13.76 -4.01
CA VAL A 62 21.25 14.88 -4.96
C VAL A 62 20.60 16.18 -4.47
N GLU A 63 19.52 16.10 -3.68
CA GLU A 63 18.87 17.26 -3.06
C GLU A 63 19.74 17.95 -1.99
N LYS A 64 20.81 17.28 -1.51
CA LYS A 64 21.76 17.78 -0.51
C LYS A 64 23.09 18.20 -1.14
N ALA A 65 23.22 18.11 -2.45
CA ALA A 65 24.44 18.46 -3.18
C ALA A 65 24.82 19.93 -2.96
N GLY A 66 26.10 20.18 -2.77
CA GLY A 66 26.66 21.53 -2.79
C GLY A 66 26.53 22.21 -4.16
N LYS A 67 26.72 23.53 -4.24
CA LYS A 67 26.57 24.31 -5.49
C LYS A 67 27.49 23.81 -6.61
N GLU A 68 28.75 23.53 -6.31
CA GLU A 68 29.73 23.06 -7.30
C GLU A 68 29.40 21.67 -7.79
N VAL A 69 29.06 20.75 -6.88
CA VAL A 69 28.61 19.40 -7.23
C VAL A 69 27.35 19.47 -8.14
N THR A 70 26.38 20.32 -7.76
CA THR A 70 25.17 20.52 -8.59
C THR A 70 25.53 21.02 -9.99
N ARG A 71 26.49 21.97 -10.11
CA ARG A 71 26.95 22.49 -11.40
C ARG A 71 27.57 21.40 -12.27
N ILE A 72 28.44 20.57 -11.68
CA ILE A 72 29.08 19.44 -12.40
C ILE A 72 28.04 18.43 -12.86
N LEU A 73 27.06 18.10 -12.01
CA LEU A 73 25.96 17.20 -12.38
C LEU A 73 25.09 17.75 -13.51
N LEU A 74 24.81 19.05 -13.49
CA LEU A 74 24.07 19.71 -14.58
C LEU A 74 24.84 19.69 -15.89
N ASP A 75 26.16 19.90 -15.86
CA ASP A 75 27.02 19.82 -17.04
C ASP A 75 27.08 18.38 -17.58
N ALA A 76 27.25 17.39 -16.73
CA ALA A 76 27.20 15.97 -17.09
C ALA A 76 25.84 15.56 -17.69
N CYS A 77 24.73 16.13 -17.20
CA CYS A 77 23.41 15.91 -17.77
C CYS A 77 23.21 16.58 -19.14
N ALA A 78 23.83 17.75 -19.33
CA ALA A 78 23.75 18.49 -20.61
C ALA A 78 24.68 17.92 -21.69
N ASN A 79 25.82 17.39 -21.27
CA ASN A 79 26.88 16.86 -22.15
C ASN A 79 27.16 15.38 -21.83
N PRO A 80 26.24 14.55 -22.14
CA PRO A 80 26.27 13.14 -21.78
C PRO A 80 27.43 12.38 -22.49
N MET A 81 28.23 11.62 -21.70
CA MET A 81 29.40 10.88 -22.19
C MET A 81 29.03 9.46 -22.64
N PRO A 82 29.39 9.03 -23.86
CA PRO A 82 29.13 7.65 -24.32
C PRO A 82 29.70 6.60 -23.37
N GLY A 83 28.97 5.50 -23.18
CA GLY A 83 29.37 4.40 -22.29
C GLY A 83 29.09 4.65 -20.80
N ILE A 84 28.46 5.79 -20.43
CA ILE A 84 28.11 6.08 -19.04
C ILE A 84 26.57 6.16 -18.88
N THR A 85 26.02 5.34 -18.01
CA THR A 85 24.65 5.49 -17.51
C THR A 85 24.69 6.24 -16.18
N LEU A 86 24.10 7.44 -16.13
CA LEU A 86 24.06 8.27 -14.93
C LEU A 86 22.66 8.18 -14.30
N ILE A 87 22.59 7.70 -13.07
CA ILE A 87 21.34 7.57 -12.29
C ILE A 87 21.42 8.51 -11.09
N LEU A 88 20.55 9.51 -11.07
CA LEU A 88 20.47 10.51 -10.00
C LEU A 88 19.23 10.24 -9.13
N LEU A 89 19.45 10.00 -7.81
CA LEU A 89 18.36 9.85 -6.85
C LEU A 89 18.16 11.18 -6.12
N TYR A 90 16.97 11.74 -6.29
CA TYR A 90 16.55 13.00 -5.68
C TYR A 90 15.36 12.74 -4.73
N SER A 91 15.61 12.78 -3.42
CA SER A 91 14.57 12.53 -2.42
C SER A 91 13.75 13.79 -2.15
N VAL A 92 12.45 13.70 -2.41
CA VAL A 92 11.50 14.81 -2.16
C VAL A 92 10.07 14.29 -2.16
N THR A 93 9.24 14.77 -1.22
CA THR A 93 7.82 14.46 -1.25
C THR A 93 7.07 15.23 -2.35
N ALA A 94 6.02 14.64 -2.90
CA ALA A 94 5.16 15.30 -3.90
C ALA A 94 4.63 16.66 -3.40
N LYS A 95 4.27 16.74 -2.10
CA LYS A 95 3.79 17.97 -1.45
C LYS A 95 4.85 19.07 -1.42
N THR A 96 6.10 18.71 -1.10
CA THR A 96 7.22 19.65 -1.05
C THR A 96 7.56 20.17 -2.44
N LEU A 97 7.58 19.27 -3.44
CA LEU A 97 7.86 19.64 -4.83
C LEU A 97 6.80 20.60 -5.37
N LYS A 98 5.51 20.35 -5.13
CA LYS A 98 4.40 21.22 -5.54
C LYS A 98 4.39 22.60 -4.87
N LYS A 99 4.90 22.72 -3.64
CA LYS A 99 4.97 24.00 -2.91
C LYS A 99 6.07 24.94 -3.43
N LYS A 100 7.09 24.42 -4.10
CA LYS A 100 8.17 25.24 -4.66
C LYS A 100 7.67 26.01 -5.88
N LYS A 101 7.80 27.34 -5.88
CA LYS A 101 7.42 28.21 -7.04
C LYS A 101 8.16 27.83 -8.34
N LYS A 102 9.38 27.30 -8.21
CA LYS A 102 10.17 26.76 -9.32
C LYS A 102 10.71 25.38 -8.89
N PRO A 103 10.69 24.37 -9.77
CA PRO A 103 11.33 23.11 -9.48
C PRO A 103 12.84 23.31 -9.26
N PRO A 104 13.53 22.43 -8.50
CA PRO A 104 14.98 22.45 -8.40
C PRO A 104 15.62 22.40 -9.78
N GLU A 105 16.76 23.09 -9.95
CA GLU A 105 17.40 23.29 -11.24
C GLU A 105 17.69 21.96 -11.96
N ILE A 106 18.22 20.99 -11.24
CA ILE A 106 18.52 19.66 -11.78
C ILE A 106 17.25 18.90 -12.21
N VAL A 107 16.14 19.04 -11.48
CA VAL A 107 14.84 18.45 -11.84
C VAL A 107 14.29 19.13 -13.10
N ALA A 108 14.43 20.47 -13.20
CA ALA A 108 13.98 21.22 -14.36
C ALA A 108 14.79 20.89 -15.62
N ALA A 109 16.10 20.69 -15.48
CA ALA A 109 16.99 20.32 -16.57
C ALA A 109 16.65 18.92 -17.09
N LEU A 110 16.54 17.93 -16.20
CA LEU A 110 16.32 16.54 -16.59
C LEU A 110 14.91 16.26 -17.11
N ARG A 111 13.90 17.01 -16.69
CA ARG A 111 12.57 16.97 -17.33
C ARG A 111 12.57 17.38 -18.80
N LYS A 112 13.62 18.08 -19.27
CA LYS A 112 13.75 18.50 -20.67
C LYS A 112 14.60 17.56 -21.51
N SER A 113 15.61 16.94 -20.92
CA SER A 113 16.66 16.22 -21.64
C SER A 113 16.93 14.80 -21.17
N GLY A 114 16.31 14.37 -20.05
CA GLY A 114 16.54 13.06 -19.46
C GLY A 114 15.25 12.26 -19.27
N GLU A 115 15.41 11.03 -18.79
CA GLU A 115 14.30 10.19 -18.35
C GLU A 115 14.03 10.41 -16.86
N VAL A 116 12.79 10.78 -16.50
CA VAL A 116 12.38 11.03 -15.13
C VAL A 116 11.42 9.94 -14.65
N HIS A 117 11.82 9.24 -13.61
CA HIS A 117 11.03 8.23 -12.92
C HIS A 117 10.46 8.86 -11.64
N GLU A 118 9.17 9.16 -11.62
CA GLU A 118 8.51 9.69 -10.44
C GLU A 118 8.09 8.54 -9.51
N VAL A 119 8.64 8.54 -8.29
CA VAL A 119 8.54 7.46 -7.30
C VAL A 119 8.08 8.02 -5.94
N PHE A 120 6.92 8.65 -5.93
CA PHE A 120 6.32 9.20 -4.72
C PHE A 120 5.59 8.13 -3.91
N SER A 121 5.62 8.29 -2.58
CA SER A 121 4.79 7.49 -1.67
C SER A 121 3.32 7.54 -2.09
N LEU A 122 2.69 6.37 -2.16
CA LEU A 122 1.32 6.25 -2.63
C LEU A 122 0.30 6.63 -1.55
N TYR A 123 -0.77 7.28 -1.96
CA TYR A 123 -1.93 7.49 -1.10
C TYR A 123 -2.76 6.20 -0.99
N PRO A 124 -3.58 6.03 0.06
CA PRO A 124 -4.40 4.82 0.25
C PRO A 124 -5.27 4.44 -0.95
N ASN A 125 -5.78 5.43 -1.70
CA ASN A 125 -6.58 5.20 -2.90
C ASN A 125 -5.75 4.77 -4.13
N GLU A 126 -4.43 4.85 -4.07
CA GLU A 126 -3.51 4.47 -5.15
C GLU A 126 -2.96 3.04 -4.97
N LEU A 127 -3.10 2.46 -3.76
CA LEU A 127 -2.59 1.12 -3.44
C LEU A 127 -3.27 0.03 -4.28
N ALA A 128 -4.61 0.03 -4.39
CA ALA A 128 -5.32 -0.98 -5.17
C ALA A 128 -4.99 -0.91 -6.69
N PRO A 129 -4.96 0.27 -7.33
CA PRO A 129 -4.44 0.40 -8.69
C PRO A 129 -2.99 -0.07 -8.85
N TRP A 130 -2.13 0.21 -7.86
CA TRP A 130 -0.74 -0.23 -7.89
C TRP A 130 -0.63 -1.76 -7.77
N ALA A 131 -1.30 -2.39 -6.80
CA ALA A 131 -1.32 -3.84 -6.64
C ALA A 131 -1.87 -4.54 -7.89
N THR A 132 -2.89 -3.97 -8.53
CA THR A 132 -3.42 -4.51 -9.81
C THR A 132 -2.36 -4.50 -10.91
N ARG A 133 -1.57 -3.41 -11.03
CA ARG A 133 -0.46 -3.35 -11.99
C ARG A 133 0.67 -4.33 -11.64
N GLU A 134 0.91 -4.51 -10.34
CA GLU A 134 1.92 -5.47 -9.88
C GLU A 134 1.54 -6.90 -10.24
N PHE A 135 0.30 -7.33 -10.03
CA PHE A 135 -0.20 -8.61 -10.54
C PHE A 135 -0.06 -8.74 -12.06
N ALA A 136 -0.38 -7.66 -12.78
CA ALA A 136 -0.26 -7.64 -14.25
C ALA A 136 1.20 -7.80 -14.72
N SER A 137 2.20 -7.31 -13.98
CA SER A 137 3.62 -7.53 -14.28
C SER A 137 4.03 -8.99 -14.17
N HIS A 138 3.30 -9.79 -13.38
CA HIS A 138 3.43 -11.24 -13.27
C HIS A 138 2.49 -12.00 -14.22
N GLY A 139 1.81 -11.32 -15.16
CA GLY A 139 0.89 -11.93 -16.13
C GLY A 139 -0.49 -12.30 -15.56
N VAL A 140 -0.84 -11.86 -14.37
CA VAL A 140 -2.10 -12.18 -13.68
C VAL A 140 -3.03 -10.96 -13.68
N ARG A 141 -4.32 -11.20 -13.92
CA ARG A 141 -5.38 -10.18 -13.79
C ARG A 141 -6.24 -10.49 -12.58
N PRO A 142 -5.98 -9.86 -11.43
CA PRO A 142 -6.74 -10.12 -10.21
C PRO A 142 -8.16 -9.54 -10.32
N THR A 143 -9.10 -10.15 -9.62
CA THR A 143 -10.41 -9.54 -9.38
C THR A 143 -10.30 -8.49 -8.25
N PRO A 144 -11.20 -7.49 -8.18
CA PRO A 144 -11.13 -6.45 -7.15
C PRO A 144 -11.19 -6.96 -5.70
N ASP A 145 -11.86 -8.08 -5.46
CA ASP A 145 -11.93 -8.74 -4.15
C ASP A 145 -10.61 -9.40 -3.74
N VAL A 146 -9.85 -9.96 -4.70
CA VAL A 146 -8.48 -10.47 -4.49
C VAL A 146 -7.56 -9.33 -4.07
N VAL A 147 -7.60 -8.19 -4.79
CA VAL A 147 -6.78 -7.03 -4.48
C VAL A 147 -7.12 -6.48 -3.09
N GLN A 148 -8.42 -6.39 -2.76
CA GLN A 148 -8.84 -5.90 -1.45
C GLN A 148 -8.41 -6.85 -0.32
N ALA A 149 -8.59 -8.16 -0.49
CA ALA A 149 -8.16 -9.16 0.49
C ALA A 149 -6.64 -9.07 0.73
N LEU A 150 -5.84 -8.86 -0.32
CA LEU A 150 -4.40 -8.68 -0.18
C LEU A 150 -4.05 -7.43 0.63
N LEU A 151 -4.68 -6.29 0.34
CA LEU A 151 -4.46 -5.05 1.08
C LEU A 151 -4.90 -5.16 2.55
N ASP A 152 -5.98 -5.88 2.81
CA ASP A 152 -6.48 -6.12 4.17
C ASP A 152 -5.54 -7.05 4.96
N GLY A 153 -4.93 -8.05 4.31
CA GLY A 153 -4.05 -9.03 4.95
C GLY A 153 -2.59 -8.60 5.09
N VAL A 154 -2.05 -7.86 4.11
CA VAL A 154 -0.63 -7.47 4.06
C VAL A 154 -0.42 -6.02 4.52
N GLY A 155 -1.40 -5.15 4.29
CA GLY A 155 -1.31 -3.73 4.65
C GLY A 155 -0.90 -2.84 3.50
N SER A 156 -0.13 -1.76 3.80
CA SER A 156 0.18 -0.69 2.85
C SER A 156 1.66 -0.60 2.44
N ASP A 157 2.50 -1.44 2.98
CA ASP A 157 3.93 -1.48 2.61
C ASP A 157 4.10 -2.08 1.21
N LEU A 158 4.66 -1.31 0.29
CA LEU A 158 4.78 -1.71 -1.12
C LEU A 158 5.76 -2.87 -1.33
N ARG A 159 6.80 -2.99 -0.50
CA ARG A 159 7.76 -4.09 -0.56
C ARG A 159 7.11 -5.39 -0.12
N GLU A 160 6.37 -5.35 0.98
CA GLU A 160 5.62 -6.50 1.49
C GLU A 160 4.53 -6.92 0.50
N LEU A 161 3.78 -5.96 -0.05
CA LEU A 161 2.76 -6.22 -1.08
C LEU A 161 3.35 -6.85 -2.34
N ALA A 162 4.49 -6.34 -2.84
CA ALA A 162 5.15 -6.91 -4.02
C ALA A 162 5.63 -8.35 -3.77
N SER A 163 6.22 -8.59 -2.59
CA SER A 163 6.66 -9.91 -2.18
C SER A 163 5.49 -10.89 -2.08
N ALA A 164 4.41 -10.45 -1.46
CA ALA A 164 3.17 -11.22 -1.31
C ALA A 164 2.54 -11.59 -2.67
N ILE A 165 2.46 -10.63 -3.58
CA ILE A 165 1.95 -10.86 -4.94
C ILE A 165 2.80 -11.88 -5.68
N SER A 166 4.13 -11.71 -5.65
CA SER A 166 5.06 -12.63 -6.32
C SER A 166 4.91 -14.06 -5.78
N GLN A 167 4.83 -14.21 -4.46
CA GLN A 167 4.64 -15.51 -3.80
C GLN A 167 3.30 -16.13 -4.18
N LEU A 168 2.18 -15.39 -4.07
CA LEU A 168 0.85 -15.89 -4.43
C LEU A 168 0.79 -16.36 -5.88
N VAL A 169 1.33 -15.56 -6.81
CA VAL A 169 1.34 -15.92 -8.23
C VAL A 169 2.14 -17.20 -8.47
N PHE A 170 3.30 -17.33 -7.82
CA PHE A 170 4.14 -18.51 -7.94
C PHE A 170 3.44 -19.76 -7.39
N ASP A 171 2.94 -19.70 -6.16
CA ASP A 171 2.38 -20.84 -5.44
C ASP A 171 1.03 -21.32 -6.02
N THR A 172 0.25 -20.40 -6.59
CA THR A 172 -1.06 -20.72 -7.21
C THR A 172 -0.98 -21.02 -8.71
N GLY A 173 0.22 -20.94 -9.30
CA GLY A 173 0.39 -21.06 -10.75
C GLY A 173 -0.39 -19.98 -11.52
N GLY A 174 -0.52 -18.78 -10.96
CA GLY A 174 -1.23 -17.63 -11.54
C GLY A 174 -2.74 -17.63 -11.32
N LYS A 175 -3.32 -18.64 -10.67
CA LYS A 175 -4.76 -18.71 -10.34
C LYS A 175 -5.02 -18.13 -8.94
N VAL A 176 -4.73 -16.85 -8.76
CA VAL A 176 -4.88 -16.20 -7.47
C VAL A 176 -6.37 -15.94 -7.20
N THR A 177 -6.88 -16.57 -6.14
CA THR A 177 -8.26 -16.37 -5.65
C THR A 177 -8.25 -15.65 -4.30
N ARG A 178 -9.39 -15.15 -3.87
CA ARG A 178 -9.55 -14.55 -2.56
C ARG A 178 -9.20 -15.55 -1.44
N GLU A 179 -9.61 -16.80 -1.61
CA GLU A 179 -9.36 -17.89 -0.67
C GLU A 179 -7.85 -18.14 -0.53
N ALA A 180 -7.11 -18.17 -1.65
CA ALA A 180 -5.66 -18.30 -1.62
C ALA A 180 -4.98 -17.15 -0.87
N VAL A 181 -5.40 -15.89 -1.10
CA VAL A 181 -4.88 -14.75 -0.33
C VAL A 181 -5.11 -14.93 1.16
N HIS A 182 -6.31 -15.37 1.54
CA HIS A 182 -6.65 -15.61 2.92
C HIS A 182 -5.84 -16.74 3.56
N GLU A 183 -5.56 -17.80 2.82
CA GLU A 183 -4.76 -18.94 3.31
C GLU A 183 -3.31 -18.52 3.61
N TYR A 184 -2.73 -17.62 2.81
CA TYR A 184 -1.32 -17.23 2.94
C TYR A 184 -1.08 -16.04 3.87
N TYR A 185 -1.98 -15.06 3.89
CA TYR A 185 -1.74 -13.76 4.53
C TYR A 185 -2.73 -13.40 5.63
N VAL A 186 -3.90 -14.04 5.61
CA VAL A 186 -4.87 -13.91 6.69
C VAL A 186 -4.99 -15.32 7.25
N GLY A 187 -4.45 -15.62 8.39
CA GLY A 187 -4.53 -16.96 8.97
C GLY A 187 -5.98 -17.46 8.95
N VAL A 188 -6.20 -18.76 8.88
CA VAL A 188 -7.54 -19.39 8.81
C VAL A 188 -8.50 -18.82 9.88
N ALA A 189 -7.95 -18.39 11.02
CA ALA A 189 -8.70 -17.74 12.10
C ALA A 189 -9.18 -16.32 11.76
N GLU A 190 -8.41 -15.52 11.01
CA GLU A 190 -8.82 -14.13 10.64
C GLU A 190 -9.87 -14.09 9.54
N VAL A 191 -9.84 -15.02 8.58
CA VAL A 191 -10.92 -15.18 7.59
C VAL A 191 -12.25 -15.41 8.28
N ALA A 192 -12.26 -16.31 9.27
CA ALA A 192 -13.46 -16.60 10.05
C ALA A 192 -13.97 -15.33 10.76
N ASN A 193 -13.09 -14.47 11.28
CA ASN A 193 -13.45 -13.26 12.01
C ASN A 193 -14.20 -12.25 11.11
N TRP A 194 -13.73 -12.02 9.89
CA TRP A 194 -14.39 -11.13 8.94
C TRP A 194 -15.71 -11.72 8.42
N ASP A 195 -15.75 -13.01 8.14
CA ASP A 195 -16.98 -13.69 7.69
C ASP A 195 -18.06 -13.69 8.78
N ILE A 196 -17.66 -13.85 10.05
CA ILE A 196 -18.54 -13.70 11.21
C ILE A 196 -19.14 -12.29 11.26
N ALA A 197 -18.28 -11.27 11.18
CA ALA A 197 -18.70 -9.87 11.27
C ALA A 197 -19.59 -9.49 10.06
N ASP A 198 -19.27 -9.92 8.85
CA ASP A 198 -20.07 -9.68 7.65
C ASP A 198 -21.43 -10.38 7.72
N ALA A 199 -21.48 -11.61 8.23
CA ALA A 199 -22.74 -12.31 8.46
C ALA A 199 -23.60 -11.61 9.52
N ALA A 200 -22.98 -11.13 10.59
CA ALA A 200 -23.68 -10.42 11.68
C ALA A 200 -24.29 -9.11 11.17
N VAL A 201 -23.51 -8.21 10.56
CA VAL A 201 -24.05 -6.93 10.07
C VAL A 201 -25.04 -7.08 8.91
N ALA A 202 -25.02 -8.22 8.21
CA ALA A 202 -26.00 -8.59 7.19
C ALA A 202 -27.30 -9.18 7.74
N GLY A 203 -27.41 -9.41 9.06
CA GLY A 203 -28.59 -9.98 9.71
C GLY A 203 -28.73 -11.50 9.55
N ARG A 204 -27.64 -12.19 9.18
CA ARG A 204 -27.62 -13.66 8.97
C ARG A 204 -27.28 -14.37 10.30
N VAL A 205 -28.21 -14.36 11.24
CA VAL A 205 -27.99 -14.81 12.64
C VAL A 205 -27.42 -16.22 12.73
N GLU A 206 -28.02 -17.20 12.06
CA GLU A 206 -27.57 -18.61 12.12
C GLU A 206 -26.16 -18.77 11.55
N ALA A 207 -25.88 -18.16 10.40
CA ALA A 207 -24.55 -18.19 9.80
C ALA A 207 -23.50 -17.52 10.69
N ALA A 208 -23.78 -16.34 11.23
CA ALA A 208 -22.87 -15.60 12.09
C ALA A 208 -22.52 -16.41 13.36
N VAL A 209 -23.51 -16.96 14.04
CA VAL A 209 -23.33 -17.71 15.28
C VAL A 209 -22.63 -19.05 15.04
N SER A 210 -23.01 -19.80 14.00
CA SER A 210 -22.38 -21.10 13.71
C SER A 210 -20.92 -20.93 13.28
N THR A 211 -20.60 -19.91 12.47
CA THR A 211 -19.22 -19.60 12.09
C THR A 211 -18.41 -19.12 13.29
N CYS A 212 -18.99 -18.31 14.18
CA CYS A 212 -18.33 -17.86 15.41
C CYS A 212 -17.96 -19.03 16.31
N ARG A 213 -18.89 -19.94 16.58
CA ARG A 213 -18.62 -21.15 17.39
C ARG A 213 -17.51 -22.01 16.80
N ARG A 214 -17.57 -22.24 15.49
CA ARG A 214 -16.55 -23.02 14.79
C ARG A 214 -15.18 -22.35 14.86
N ALA A 215 -15.10 -21.04 14.71
CA ALA A 215 -13.86 -20.29 14.81
C ALA A 215 -13.25 -20.40 16.20
N LEU A 216 -14.06 -20.23 17.27
CA LEU A 216 -13.63 -20.39 18.66
C LEU A 216 -13.13 -21.82 18.96
N GLN A 217 -13.85 -22.85 18.50
CA GLN A 217 -13.41 -24.24 18.62
C GLN A 217 -12.07 -24.53 17.91
N LEU A 218 -11.75 -23.79 16.86
CA LEU A 218 -10.47 -23.86 16.13
C LEU A 218 -9.39 -22.94 16.73
N GLY A 219 -9.67 -22.29 17.86
CA GLY A 219 -8.70 -21.47 18.59
C GLY A 219 -8.64 -20.01 18.15
N ALA A 220 -9.65 -19.52 17.42
CA ALA A 220 -9.71 -18.09 17.08
C ALA A 220 -9.82 -17.23 18.33
N SER A 221 -9.08 -16.12 18.35
CA SER A 221 -9.09 -15.18 19.48
C SER A 221 -10.41 -14.43 19.58
N PRO A 222 -11.12 -14.45 20.74
CA PRO A 222 -12.31 -13.64 20.99
C PRO A 222 -12.06 -12.14 20.75
N VAL A 223 -10.87 -11.64 21.11
CA VAL A 223 -10.47 -10.24 20.88
C VAL A 223 -10.41 -9.89 19.38
N ALA A 224 -9.90 -10.81 18.55
CA ALA A 224 -9.80 -10.60 17.11
C ALA A 224 -11.21 -10.58 16.46
N ILE A 225 -12.12 -11.47 16.88
CA ILE A 225 -13.51 -11.46 16.42
C ILE A 225 -14.22 -10.18 16.86
N ALA A 226 -14.03 -9.73 18.10
CA ALA A 226 -14.60 -8.49 18.62
C ALA A 226 -14.12 -7.27 17.82
N SER A 227 -12.82 -7.22 17.50
CA SER A 227 -12.23 -6.15 16.69
C SER A 227 -12.82 -6.10 15.27
N ALA A 228 -12.98 -7.25 14.62
CA ALA A 228 -13.61 -7.34 13.30
C ALA A 228 -15.09 -6.88 13.35
N LEU A 229 -15.84 -7.30 14.36
CA LEU A 229 -17.22 -6.90 14.56
C LEU A 229 -17.36 -5.39 14.80
N ALA A 230 -16.52 -4.83 15.69
CA ALA A 230 -16.48 -3.39 15.98
C ALA A 230 -16.16 -2.56 14.74
N ASN A 231 -15.20 -3.00 13.92
CA ASN A 231 -14.87 -2.36 12.64
C ASN A 231 -16.05 -2.33 11.67
N LYS A 232 -16.77 -3.45 11.52
CA LYS A 232 -17.92 -3.51 10.60
C LYS A 232 -19.09 -2.66 11.11
N VAL A 233 -19.41 -2.70 12.38
CA VAL A 233 -20.44 -1.84 12.99
C VAL A 233 -20.05 -0.36 12.85
N GLY A 234 -18.79 0.00 13.08
CA GLY A 234 -18.27 1.35 12.88
C GLY A 234 -18.37 1.83 11.43
N ASN A 235 -18.13 0.93 10.45
CA ASN A 235 -18.31 1.24 9.03
C ASN A 235 -19.78 1.49 8.67
N ILE A 236 -20.71 0.70 9.21
CA ILE A 236 -22.16 0.92 9.08
C ILE A 236 -22.53 2.30 9.63
N ALA A 237 -22.10 2.63 10.84
CA ALA A 237 -22.39 3.91 11.49
C ALA A 237 -21.89 5.11 10.68
N ARG A 238 -20.65 5.04 10.17
CA ARG A 238 -20.07 6.11 9.32
C ARG A 238 -20.87 6.31 8.03
N LEU A 239 -21.23 5.22 7.36
CA LEU A 239 -21.98 5.27 6.09
C LEU A 239 -23.43 5.69 6.28
N TYR A 240 -24.04 5.42 7.43
CA TYR A 240 -25.43 5.83 7.72
C TYR A 240 -25.61 7.35 7.72
N SER A 241 -24.66 8.07 8.28
CA SER A 241 -24.68 9.54 8.37
C SER A 241 -24.16 10.24 7.11
N ALA A 242 -23.39 9.56 6.27
CA ALA A 242 -22.77 10.13 5.08
C ALA A 242 -23.71 10.13 3.87
N ARG A 243 -23.55 11.11 2.97
CA ARG A 243 -24.32 11.26 1.72
C ARG A 243 -23.38 11.56 0.57
N GLY A 244 -23.72 11.02 -0.60
CA GLY A 244 -22.95 11.22 -1.83
C GLY A 244 -22.78 9.96 -2.66
N ASP A 245 -21.99 10.07 -3.72
CA ASP A 245 -21.55 8.94 -4.52
C ASP A 245 -20.46 8.13 -3.82
N GLN A 246 -20.06 7.01 -4.41
CA GLN A 246 -19.07 6.08 -3.85
C GLN A 246 -17.74 6.75 -3.49
N TYR A 247 -17.24 7.67 -4.33
CA TYR A 247 -15.95 8.34 -4.12
C TYR A 247 -16.04 9.42 -3.04
N SER A 248 -17.16 10.17 -3.03
CA SER A 248 -17.45 11.14 -1.99
C SER A 248 -17.59 10.47 -0.63
N LEU A 249 -18.31 9.35 -0.56
CA LEU A 249 -18.46 8.56 0.68
C LEU A 249 -17.11 7.99 1.14
N ALA A 250 -16.27 7.49 0.23
CA ALA A 250 -14.94 7.02 0.56
C ALA A 250 -14.09 8.13 1.21
N SER A 251 -14.13 9.34 0.64
CA SER A 251 -13.42 10.51 1.20
C SER A 251 -13.95 10.93 2.56
N GLN A 252 -15.29 10.96 2.76
CA GLN A 252 -15.93 11.37 4.02
C GLN A 252 -15.71 10.36 5.15
N THR A 253 -15.69 9.06 4.84
CA THR A 253 -15.64 7.98 5.83
C THR A 253 -14.24 7.44 6.08
N GLY A 254 -13.28 7.77 5.22
CA GLY A 254 -11.93 7.19 5.23
C GLY A 254 -11.88 5.73 4.76
N MET A 255 -12.97 5.21 4.18
CA MET A 255 -13.05 3.84 3.68
C MET A 255 -12.55 3.77 2.22
N ALA A 256 -11.98 2.62 1.83
CA ALA A 256 -11.69 2.36 0.42
C ALA A 256 -12.98 2.38 -0.43
N PRO A 257 -12.97 2.90 -1.67
CA PRO A 257 -14.17 2.95 -2.51
C PRO A 257 -14.86 1.60 -2.69
N TYR A 258 -14.10 0.52 -2.82
CA TYR A 258 -14.64 -0.83 -2.92
C TYR A 258 -15.35 -1.27 -1.62
N ALA A 259 -14.78 -0.99 -0.45
CA ALA A 259 -15.40 -1.27 0.83
C ALA A 259 -16.72 -0.50 1.01
N VAL A 260 -16.78 0.77 0.56
CA VAL A 260 -18.03 1.56 0.51
C VAL A 260 -19.07 0.87 -0.36
N LYS A 261 -18.69 0.42 -1.56
CA LYS A 261 -19.60 -0.27 -2.50
C LYS A 261 -20.24 -1.51 -1.86
N LEU A 262 -19.48 -2.30 -1.12
CA LEU A 262 -19.97 -3.51 -0.46
C LEU A 262 -20.81 -3.20 0.79
N THR A 263 -20.39 -2.23 1.58
CA THR A 263 -21.01 -1.95 2.89
C THR A 263 -22.25 -1.05 2.79
N GLN A 264 -22.31 -0.14 1.80
CA GLN A 264 -23.41 0.81 1.65
C GLN A 264 -24.81 0.15 1.52
N PRO A 265 -25.00 -0.93 0.72
CA PRO A 265 -26.29 -1.61 0.66
C PRO A 265 -26.73 -2.21 1.99
N VAL A 266 -25.75 -2.68 2.79
CA VAL A 266 -25.99 -3.22 4.14
C VAL A 266 -26.38 -2.07 5.08
N ALA A 267 -25.60 -0.98 5.10
CA ALA A 267 -25.85 0.18 5.96
C ALA A 267 -27.24 0.83 5.75
N ARG A 268 -27.74 0.80 4.51
CA ARG A 268 -29.09 1.33 4.18
C ARG A 268 -30.24 0.58 4.83
N ARG A 269 -30.03 -0.66 5.26
CA ARG A 269 -31.07 -1.49 5.92
C ARG A 269 -31.13 -1.24 7.42
N TRP A 270 -30.11 -0.63 8.00
CA TRP A 270 -30.03 -0.36 9.41
C TRP A 270 -30.84 0.89 9.80
N SER A 271 -31.51 0.84 10.96
CA SER A 271 -32.09 2.03 11.60
C SER A 271 -31.07 2.73 12.49
N GLY A 272 -31.23 4.05 12.70
CA GLY A 272 -30.32 4.80 13.58
C GLY A 272 -30.32 4.28 15.03
N ASP A 273 -31.46 3.85 15.54
CA ASP A 273 -31.58 3.27 16.89
C ASP A 273 -30.81 1.94 16.99
N ASN A 274 -30.91 1.09 15.98
CA ASN A 274 -30.21 -0.19 15.99
C ASN A 274 -28.69 -0.02 15.83
N ILE A 275 -28.25 0.97 15.04
CA ILE A 275 -26.83 1.34 14.95
C ILE A 275 -26.32 1.80 16.31
N THR A 276 -27.05 2.69 17.00
CA THR A 276 -26.67 3.17 18.34
C THR A 276 -26.50 2.00 19.32
N LYS A 277 -27.48 1.08 19.34
CA LYS A 277 -27.41 -0.12 20.19
C LYS A 277 -26.21 -1.01 19.84
N ALA A 278 -25.94 -1.21 18.56
CA ALA A 278 -24.82 -2.03 18.10
C ALA A 278 -23.46 -1.39 18.47
N VAL A 279 -23.34 -0.05 18.34
CA VAL A 279 -22.11 0.67 18.71
C VAL A 279 -21.84 0.55 20.21
N ILE A 280 -22.87 0.72 21.05
CA ILE A 280 -22.73 0.54 22.51
C ILE A 280 -22.32 -0.90 22.82
N LEU A 281 -22.99 -1.88 22.22
CA LEU A 281 -22.71 -3.29 22.43
C LEU A 281 -21.26 -3.68 22.09
N VAL A 282 -20.72 -3.22 20.96
CA VAL A 282 -19.33 -3.55 20.59
C VAL A 282 -18.31 -2.80 21.44
N ALA A 283 -18.66 -1.64 21.99
CA ALA A 283 -17.81 -0.92 22.95
C ALA A 283 -17.75 -1.65 24.30
N GLU A 284 -18.87 -2.18 24.80
CA GLU A 284 -18.93 -2.99 26.02
C GLU A 284 -18.21 -4.33 25.84
N LEU A 285 -18.33 -4.93 24.66
CA LEU A 285 -17.66 -6.18 24.31
C LEU A 285 -16.12 -6.08 24.38
N ASP A 286 -15.55 -4.94 23.99
CA ASP A 286 -14.08 -4.74 24.05
C ASP A 286 -13.54 -4.91 25.46
N GLY A 287 -14.25 -4.45 26.48
CA GLY A 287 -13.92 -4.68 27.90
C GLY A 287 -14.09 -6.14 28.31
N ALA A 288 -15.18 -6.77 27.89
CA ALA A 288 -15.48 -8.16 28.26
C ALA A 288 -14.44 -9.17 27.72
N VAL A 289 -14.02 -9.00 26.45
CA VAL A 289 -12.99 -9.91 25.83
C VAL A 289 -11.55 -9.61 26.26
N LYS A 290 -11.33 -8.55 27.04
CA LYS A 290 -10.04 -8.20 27.65
C LYS A 290 -9.98 -8.55 29.15
N GLY A 291 -10.85 -9.42 29.60
CA GLY A 291 -10.83 -9.95 30.97
C GLY A 291 -11.57 -9.11 32.01
N GLN A 292 -12.42 -8.15 31.60
CA GLN A 292 -13.21 -7.35 32.54
C GLN A 292 -14.54 -8.00 32.97
N GLY A 293 -14.74 -9.30 32.73
CA GLY A 293 -15.90 -10.01 33.25
C GLY A 293 -16.30 -11.26 32.47
N GLY A 294 -16.32 -12.39 33.14
CA GLY A 294 -16.95 -13.62 32.68
C GLY A 294 -16.23 -14.41 31.61
N ASP A 295 -16.97 -15.24 30.89
CA ASP A 295 -16.50 -16.08 29.81
C ASP A 295 -16.43 -15.27 28.50
N GLU A 296 -15.21 -15.11 27.98
CA GLU A 296 -14.92 -14.33 26.78
C GLU A 296 -15.57 -14.95 25.52
N GLU A 297 -15.64 -16.28 25.43
CA GLU A 297 -16.25 -16.99 24.30
C GLU A 297 -17.77 -16.81 24.32
N PHE A 298 -18.38 -16.86 25.50
CA PHE A 298 -19.81 -16.57 25.66
C PHE A 298 -20.13 -15.11 25.30
N ALA A 299 -19.32 -14.17 25.77
CA ALA A 299 -19.52 -12.74 25.52
C ALA A 299 -19.48 -12.42 24.02
N ILE A 300 -18.49 -12.98 23.27
CA ILE A 300 -18.39 -12.73 21.83
C ILE A 300 -19.53 -13.40 21.05
N GLU A 301 -19.92 -14.64 21.38
CA GLU A 301 -21.05 -15.31 20.71
C GLU A 301 -22.36 -14.52 20.93
N ALA A 302 -22.62 -14.09 22.16
CA ALA A 302 -23.82 -13.29 22.51
C ALA A 302 -23.84 -11.96 21.73
N ALA A 303 -22.68 -11.28 21.63
CA ALA A 303 -22.56 -10.03 20.89
C ALA A 303 -22.78 -10.22 19.38
N VAL A 304 -22.16 -11.23 18.76
CA VAL A 304 -22.35 -11.59 17.34
C VAL A 304 -23.83 -11.85 17.05
N ARG A 305 -24.51 -12.64 17.88
CA ARG A 305 -25.94 -12.89 17.77
C ARG A 305 -26.75 -11.61 17.87
N ARG A 306 -26.46 -10.77 18.87
CA ARG A 306 -27.22 -9.54 19.10
C ARG A 306 -27.05 -8.51 17.99
N VAL A 307 -25.83 -8.35 17.44
CA VAL A 307 -25.60 -7.50 16.26
C VAL A 307 -26.41 -8.02 15.07
N ALA A 308 -26.43 -9.32 14.84
CA ALA A 308 -27.17 -9.91 13.73
C ALA A 308 -28.70 -9.76 13.88
N GLU A 309 -29.22 -9.78 15.09
CA GLU A 309 -30.63 -9.49 15.37
C GLU A 309 -30.97 -8.02 15.12
N LEU A 310 -30.09 -7.08 15.47
CA LEU A 310 -30.27 -5.64 15.25
C LEU A 310 -30.21 -5.25 13.76
N ALA A 311 -29.56 -6.07 12.94
CA ALA A 311 -29.41 -5.85 11.50
C ALA A 311 -30.65 -6.27 10.65
N ARG A 312 -31.69 -6.79 11.28
CA ARG A 312 -32.93 -7.28 10.61
C ARG A 312 -33.96 -6.19 10.37
#